data_a51147e309ca6460e887ed025b025afc
#
_entry.id   a51147e309ca6460e887ed025b025afc
#
_cell.length_a   1.000
_cell.length_b   1.000
_cell.length_c   1.000
_cell.angle_alpha   90.00
_cell.angle_beta   90.00
_cell.angle_gamma   90.00
#
_symmetry.space_group_name_H-M   'P 1'
#
loop_
_entity.id
_entity.type
_entity.pdbx_description
1 polymer ?
#
loop_
_entity_poly.entity_id
_entity_poly.type
_entity_poly.pdbx_seq_one_letter_code
_entity_poly.pdbx_strand_id
1 'polypeptide(L)'
;PKTVRRSPEPRDDVLVFAGGIAELPFELDVSYLTRLPGASLVHGCYAETIALSMAGRDESFSIGQGRISPKRISEMRALAGDAGIGPAPLLWGQHHLDEAEIDAFAGVASAHGEDAA
;
A
#
# COMPACT_ATOMS: atom_id res chain seq x y z
N PRO A 1 10.32 5.69 2.83
CA PRO A 1 11.65 5.18 3.20
C PRO A 1 12.56 6.31 3.68
N LYS A 2 13.28 6.03 4.75
CA LYS A 2 14.15 7.01 5.40
C LYS A 2 15.25 7.55 4.49
N THR A 3 15.69 6.76 3.54
CA THR A 3 16.75 7.11 2.60
C THR A 3 16.33 8.22 1.64
N VAL A 4 15.11 8.16 1.12
CA VAL A 4 14.60 9.18 0.18
C VAL A 4 14.30 10.50 0.92
N ARG A 5 13.85 10.43 2.17
CA ARG A 5 13.60 11.62 3.01
C ARG A 5 14.87 12.38 3.38
N ARG A 6 16.02 11.72 3.32
CA ARG A 6 17.32 12.33 3.66
C ARG A 6 18.08 12.88 2.46
N SER A 7 17.47 12.85 1.28
CA SER A 7 18.05 13.48 0.13
C SER A 7 18.23 14.97 0.39
N PRO A 8 19.44 15.53 0.23
CA PRO A 8 19.67 16.97 0.45
C PRO A 8 18.94 17.83 -0.58
N GLU A 9 18.57 17.27 -1.72
CA GLU A 9 17.83 17.97 -2.79
C GLU A 9 16.50 17.27 -3.04
N PRO A 10 15.36 17.93 -2.76
CA PRO A 10 14.07 17.37 -3.10
C PRO A 10 13.94 17.23 -4.63
N ARG A 11 13.48 16.06 -5.04
CA ARG A 11 13.24 15.76 -6.45
C ARG A 11 11.73 15.81 -6.74
N ASP A 12 11.37 16.57 -7.76
CA ASP A 12 9.98 16.69 -8.24
C ASP A 12 9.60 15.60 -9.25
N ASP A 13 10.58 14.80 -9.69
CA ASP A 13 10.41 13.67 -10.61
C ASP A 13 10.37 12.31 -9.86
N VAL A 14 10.30 12.33 -8.53
CA VAL A 14 10.22 11.12 -7.69
C VAL A 14 9.01 11.19 -6.78
N LEU A 15 8.05 10.30 -7.01
CA LEU A 15 6.90 10.15 -6.14
C LEU A 15 7.21 9.12 -5.04
N VAL A 16 7.05 9.53 -3.79
CA VAL A 16 7.26 8.65 -2.63
C VAL A 16 5.93 8.41 -1.95
N PHE A 17 5.60 7.16 -1.75
CA PHE A 17 4.38 6.76 -1.04
C PHE A 17 4.62 5.53 -0.18
N ALA A 18 3.78 5.35 0.83
CA ALA A 18 3.81 4.16 1.65
C ALA A 18 3.11 3.02 0.91
N GLY A 19 3.83 1.93 0.70
CA GLY A 19 3.28 0.70 0.15
C GLY A 19 2.73 -0.22 1.23
N GLY A 20 1.96 -1.21 0.81
CA GLY A 20 1.48 -2.25 1.71
C GLY A 20 0.38 -1.80 2.68
N ILE A 21 -0.38 -0.78 2.32
CA ILE A 21 -1.55 -0.33 3.07
C ILE A 21 -2.82 -0.84 2.38
N ALA A 22 -3.71 -1.41 3.16
CA ALA A 22 -5.00 -1.92 2.69
C ALA A 22 -6.15 -1.17 3.33
N GLU A 23 -7.29 -1.15 2.66
CA GLU A 23 -8.53 -0.58 3.16
C GLU A 23 -9.55 -1.68 3.42
N LEU A 24 -10.06 -1.71 4.65
CA LEU A 24 -11.10 -2.63 5.09
C LEU A 24 -12.48 -2.10 4.69
N PRO A 25 -13.48 -2.97 4.48
CA PRO A 25 -14.86 -2.56 4.21
C PRO A 25 -15.61 -2.11 5.45
N PHE A 26 -14.92 -2.00 6.59
CA PHE A 26 -15.46 -1.58 7.88
C PHE A 26 -14.40 -0.82 8.66
N GLU A 27 -14.84 -0.08 9.67
CA GLU A 27 -13.92 0.61 10.58
C GLU A 27 -13.45 -0.35 11.68
N LEU A 28 -12.13 -0.45 11.81
CA LEU A 28 -11.48 -1.15 12.91
C LEU A 28 -10.43 -0.18 13.46
N ASP A 29 -10.84 0.73 14.33
CA ASP A 29 -9.97 1.80 14.79
C ASP A 29 -8.76 1.28 15.57
N VAL A 30 -7.73 0.95 14.83
CA VAL A 30 -6.41 0.58 15.35
C VAL A 30 -5.36 1.65 15.02
N SER A 31 -5.81 2.85 14.70
CA SER A 31 -4.94 3.98 14.33
C SER A 31 -3.91 4.31 15.41
N TYR A 32 -4.23 4.06 16.67
CA TYR A 32 -3.30 4.22 17.79
C TYR A 32 -2.08 3.28 17.71
N LEU A 33 -2.21 2.15 17.04
CA LEU A 33 -1.12 1.21 16.79
C LEU A 33 -0.44 1.46 15.44
N THR A 34 -1.23 1.65 14.41
CA THR A 34 -0.75 1.75 13.02
C THR A 34 -0.26 3.14 12.67
N ARG A 35 -0.79 4.15 13.32
CA ARG A 35 -0.59 5.58 13.01
C ARG A 35 -0.99 5.94 11.57
N LEU A 36 -1.91 5.19 11.00
CA LEU A 36 -2.47 5.47 9.68
C LEU A 36 -3.63 6.47 9.79
N PRO A 37 -3.85 7.30 8.75
CA PRO A 37 -4.83 8.39 8.79
C PRO A 37 -6.25 7.93 8.43
N GLY A 38 -6.73 6.86 9.05
CA GLY A 38 -8.09 6.38 8.81
C GLY A 38 -8.42 5.13 9.61
N ALA A 39 -9.66 5.03 10.07
CA ALA A 39 -10.12 3.92 10.90
C ALA A 39 -10.30 2.61 10.11
N SER A 40 -10.38 2.68 8.79
CA SER A 40 -10.50 1.52 7.91
C SER A 40 -9.15 1.11 7.29
N LEU A 41 -8.07 1.83 7.57
CA LEU A 41 -6.76 1.56 7.00
C LEU A 41 -5.94 0.66 7.92
N VAL A 42 -5.32 -0.36 7.34
CA VAL A 42 -4.43 -1.29 8.04
C VAL A 42 -3.21 -1.62 7.18
N HIS A 43 -2.16 -2.06 7.83
CA HIS A 43 -1.02 -2.62 7.09
C HIS A 43 -1.42 -3.95 6.43
N GLY A 44 -0.77 -4.30 5.32
CA GLY A 44 -1.07 -5.49 4.54
C GLY A 44 -1.01 -6.79 5.34
N CYS A 45 -0.11 -6.89 6.31
CA CYS A 45 -0.02 -8.08 7.17
C CYS A 45 -1.26 -8.27 8.05
N TYR A 46 -1.86 -7.18 8.53
CA TYR A 46 -3.15 -7.26 9.24
C TYR A 46 -4.28 -7.64 8.29
N ALA A 47 -4.28 -7.06 7.10
CA ALA A 47 -5.30 -7.36 6.08
C ALA A 47 -5.24 -8.84 5.67
N GLU A 48 -4.05 -9.39 5.49
CA GLU A 48 -3.84 -10.81 5.21
C GLU A 48 -4.44 -11.69 6.31
N THR A 49 -4.14 -11.39 7.55
CA THR A 49 -4.67 -12.12 8.70
C THR A 49 -6.20 -12.06 8.77
N ILE A 50 -6.76 -10.88 8.52
CA ILE A 50 -8.22 -10.68 8.51
C ILE A 50 -8.85 -11.49 7.37
N ALA A 51 -8.29 -11.43 6.16
CA ALA A 51 -8.80 -12.15 5.01
C ALA A 51 -8.78 -13.67 5.22
N LEU A 52 -7.69 -14.20 5.78
CA LEU A 52 -7.56 -15.61 6.12
C LEU A 52 -8.57 -16.03 7.20
N SER A 53 -8.73 -15.21 8.25
CA SER A 53 -9.69 -15.48 9.31
C SER A 53 -11.12 -15.49 8.81
N MET A 54 -11.49 -14.56 7.95
CA MET A 54 -12.82 -14.51 7.34
C MET A 54 -13.10 -15.70 6.43
N ALA A 55 -12.05 -16.25 5.81
CA ALA A 55 -12.15 -17.46 4.98
C ALA A 55 -12.07 -18.76 5.80
N GLY A 56 -11.95 -18.66 7.13
CA GLY A 56 -11.82 -19.82 8.01
C GLY A 56 -10.50 -20.56 7.87
N ARG A 57 -9.46 -19.88 7.38
CA ARG A 57 -8.13 -20.48 7.17
C ARG A 57 -7.19 -20.04 8.29
N ASP A 58 -6.66 -21.02 9.00
CA ASP A 58 -5.70 -20.82 10.08
C ASP A 58 -4.32 -21.33 9.61
N GLU A 59 -3.63 -20.48 8.87
CA GLU A 59 -2.33 -20.82 8.29
C GLU A 59 -1.46 -19.58 8.14
N SER A 60 -0.13 -19.78 8.12
CA SER A 60 0.83 -18.78 7.69
C SER A 60 0.84 -18.72 6.17
N PHE A 61 0.66 -17.54 5.60
CA PHE A 61 0.53 -17.39 4.15
C PHE A 61 1.78 -16.81 3.49
N SER A 62 2.20 -15.62 3.88
CA SER A 62 3.33 -14.92 3.26
C SER A 62 4.63 -15.01 4.06
N ILE A 63 4.62 -15.65 5.21
CA ILE A 63 5.79 -15.79 6.06
C ILE A 63 6.68 -16.92 5.58
N GLY A 64 7.97 -16.65 5.47
CA GLY A 64 8.98 -17.62 5.10
C GLY A 64 9.50 -17.45 3.68
N GLN A 65 10.72 -17.92 3.47
CA GLN A 65 11.38 -17.85 2.17
C GLN A 65 10.67 -18.76 1.15
N GLY A 66 10.44 -18.21 -0.06
CA GLY A 66 9.78 -18.95 -1.13
C GLY A 66 8.25 -19.07 -0.98
N ARG A 67 7.66 -18.41 0.02
CA ARG A 67 6.21 -18.43 0.23
C ARG A 67 5.44 -17.50 -0.69
N ILE A 68 6.12 -16.51 -1.27
CA ILE A 68 5.50 -15.56 -2.20
C ILE A 68 5.74 -16.05 -3.63
N SER A 69 4.67 -16.29 -4.35
CA SER A 69 4.69 -16.71 -5.75
C SER A 69 3.52 -16.04 -6.47
N PRO A 70 3.52 -15.97 -7.83
CA PRO A 70 2.38 -15.43 -8.56
C PRO A 70 1.06 -16.11 -8.22
N LYS A 71 1.09 -17.42 -8.02
CA LYS A 71 -0.09 -18.21 -7.63
C LYS A 71 -0.60 -17.79 -6.25
N ARG A 72 0.28 -17.62 -5.27
CA ARG A 72 -0.08 -17.23 -3.92
C ARG A 72 -0.59 -15.79 -3.86
N ILE A 73 0.00 -14.90 -4.64
CA ILE A 73 -0.47 -13.51 -4.78
C ILE A 73 -1.89 -13.49 -5.34
N SER A 74 -2.17 -14.26 -6.38
CA SER A 74 -3.51 -14.36 -6.97
C SER A 74 -4.52 -14.95 -6.00
N GLU A 75 -4.13 -15.95 -5.22
CA GLU A 75 -4.96 -16.57 -4.19
C GLU A 75 -5.31 -15.56 -3.08
N MET A 76 -4.34 -14.83 -2.56
CA MET A 76 -4.58 -13.81 -1.55
C MET A 76 -5.44 -12.65 -2.10
N ARG A 77 -5.23 -12.28 -3.35
CA ARG A 77 -6.05 -11.26 -4.01
C ARG A 77 -7.52 -11.67 -4.08
N ALA A 78 -7.79 -12.94 -4.37
CA ALA A 78 -9.14 -13.47 -4.37
C ALA A 78 -9.75 -13.49 -2.97
N LEU A 79 -9.00 -13.94 -1.97
CA LEU A 79 -9.45 -13.97 -0.57
C LEU A 79 -9.76 -12.55 -0.06
N ALA A 80 -8.88 -11.60 -0.34
CA ALA A 80 -9.09 -10.20 0.03
C ALA A 80 -10.32 -9.60 -0.68
N GLY A 81 -10.48 -9.87 -1.96
CA GLY A 81 -11.65 -9.43 -2.73
C GLY A 81 -12.95 -9.97 -2.16
N ASP A 82 -13.00 -11.25 -1.80
CA ASP A 82 -14.17 -11.87 -1.17
C ASP A 82 -14.47 -11.26 0.21
N ALA A 83 -13.45 -10.82 0.93
CA ALA A 83 -13.60 -10.15 2.21
C ALA A 83 -13.93 -8.64 2.07
N GLY A 84 -13.93 -8.10 0.85
CA GLY A 84 -14.15 -6.68 0.59
C GLY A 84 -12.95 -5.79 0.92
N ILE A 85 -11.77 -6.38 1.03
CA ILE A 85 -10.52 -5.67 1.32
C ILE A 85 -9.87 -5.26 0.01
N GLY A 86 -9.50 -3.99 -0.11
CA GLY A 86 -8.84 -3.46 -1.30
C GLY A 86 -7.59 -2.68 -0.96
N PRO A 87 -6.89 -2.16 -1.98
CA PRO A 87 -5.75 -1.28 -1.76
C PRO A 87 -6.22 0.06 -1.21
N ALA A 88 -5.47 0.61 -0.27
CA ALA A 88 -5.70 1.96 0.22
C ALA A 88 -5.29 2.99 -0.84
N PRO A 89 -5.84 4.23 -0.78
CA PRO A 89 -5.31 5.34 -1.53
C PRO A 89 -3.81 5.53 -1.22
N LEU A 90 -3.06 6.09 -2.15
CA LEU A 90 -1.65 6.36 -1.93
C LEU A 90 -1.46 7.36 -0.80
N LEU A 91 -0.56 7.04 0.12
CA LEU A 91 -0.30 7.83 1.31
C LEU A 91 1.18 8.19 1.43
N TRP A 92 1.44 9.37 1.96
CA TRP A 92 2.77 9.72 2.45
C TRP A 92 2.64 10.33 3.85
N GLY A 93 3.01 9.56 4.87
CA GLY A 93 2.74 9.93 6.26
C GLY A 93 1.24 9.97 6.52
N GLN A 94 0.74 11.12 6.95
CA GLN A 94 -0.68 11.37 7.19
C GLN A 94 -1.39 12.00 5.98
N HIS A 95 -0.65 12.24 4.88
CA HIS A 95 -1.15 12.90 3.69
C HIS A 95 -1.63 11.88 2.66
N HIS A 96 -2.87 12.03 2.21
CA HIS A 96 -3.41 11.32 1.07
C HIS A 96 -2.95 12.00 -0.22
N LEU A 97 -2.28 11.25 -1.10
CA LEU A 97 -1.91 11.74 -2.42
C LEU A 97 -3.14 11.68 -3.32
N ASP A 98 -3.61 12.84 -3.80
CA ASP A 98 -4.75 12.90 -4.70
C ASP A 98 -4.33 12.71 -6.16
N GLU A 99 -5.33 12.53 -7.04
CA GLU A 99 -5.08 12.31 -8.46
C GLU A 99 -4.37 13.50 -9.12
N ALA A 100 -4.67 14.72 -8.71
CA ALA A 100 -4.03 15.92 -9.24
C ALA A 100 -2.53 15.95 -8.91
N GLU A 101 -2.15 15.56 -7.70
CA GLU A 101 -0.74 15.45 -7.30
C GLU A 101 -0.02 14.38 -8.11
N ILE A 102 -0.66 13.22 -8.31
CA ILE A 102 -0.11 12.11 -9.09
C ILE A 102 0.06 12.51 -10.55
N ASP A 103 -0.94 13.16 -11.13
CA ASP A 103 -0.89 13.63 -12.51
C ASP A 103 0.18 14.70 -12.74
N ALA A 104 0.31 15.63 -11.82
CA ALA A 104 1.36 16.64 -11.85
C ALA A 104 2.76 16.01 -11.82
N PHE A 105 2.96 15.02 -10.94
CA PHE A 105 4.20 14.24 -10.87
C PHE A 105 4.45 13.50 -12.20
N ALA A 106 3.45 12.84 -12.75
CA ALA A 106 3.57 12.08 -14.00
C ALA A 106 3.97 13.00 -15.17
N GLY A 107 3.45 14.23 -15.21
CA GLY A 107 3.84 15.24 -16.20
C GLY A 107 5.32 15.62 -16.09
N VAL A 108 5.80 15.88 -14.89
CA VAL A 108 7.21 16.21 -14.61
C VAL A 108 8.11 15.04 -14.95
N ALA A 109 7.78 13.84 -14.53
CA ALA A 109 8.55 12.64 -14.80
C ALA A 109 8.64 12.33 -16.29
N SER A 110 7.56 12.52 -17.04
CA SER A 110 7.54 12.35 -18.49
C SER A 110 8.44 13.36 -19.20
N ALA A 111 8.44 14.63 -18.79
CA ALA A 111 9.31 15.66 -19.33
C ALA A 111 10.78 15.33 -19.09
N HIS A 112 11.15 14.86 -17.89
CA HIS A 112 12.51 14.41 -17.57
C HIS A 112 12.91 13.17 -18.40
N GLY A 113 11.99 12.24 -18.63
CA GLY A 113 12.23 11.07 -19.46
C GLY A 113 12.50 11.43 -20.92
N GLU A 114 11.78 12.39 -21.48
CA GLU A 114 12.02 12.91 -22.83
C GLU A 114 13.38 13.61 -22.95
N ASP A 115 13.76 14.40 -21.94
CA ASP A 115 15.06 15.08 -21.89
C ASP A 115 16.23 14.10 -21.75
N ALA A 116 16.00 12.93 -21.15
CA ALA A 116 17.01 11.89 -20.97
C ALA A 116 17.19 11.00 -22.23
N ALA A 117 16.29 11.09 -23.17
CA ALA A 117 16.37 10.37 -24.44
C ALA A 117 17.19 11.19 -25.46
#